data_2710992c9031af19233f51bc6cd925cd
#
_entry.id   2710992c9031af19233f51bc6cd925cd
#
_cell.length_a   1.000
_cell.length_b   1.000
_cell.length_c   1.000
_cell.angle_alpha   90.00
_cell.angle_beta   90.00
_cell.angle_gamma   90.00
#
_symmetry.space_group_name_H-M   'P 1'
#
loop_
_entity.id
_entity.type
_entity.pdbx_description
1 polymer ?
#
loop_
_entity_poly.entity_id
_entity_poly.type
_entity_poly.pdbx_seq_one_letter_code
_entity_poly.pdbx_strand_id
1 'polypeptide(L)'
;MDIQERDVLNYDIVIVGGGPAGSAAARFAAKEGADVLVLEKRQEIGSPVRCAEGVSLSWLEELEIDNIHSSTSRVMKGATLYSPAGHKLKITEKLAGNEVGVVLERDHFDKEMARLAVEEGADFMVKTSAVGLIKEEGIVKGVKAKNLGKEFEVRADLVIGADGFESQVGRWAGIYESLEPKDIMTCFQYRLTGIDMDPDYTHFFMGSDAPGGYVWVFPKSENTANVGLGIQFSRLNGEKTPKDYLDEFIESHDDYKGGEPVDMVAGAVAVTHPPEKVTAPGILLVGDASRVVDPMTGGGIVNGLIQGKIAGKFAAEAVKEGRVDEEYLQRYEKQWRDKMEDKLWRNYMAKEAAMQLKDETFDKIIDALSDVDLETVTIGAILDGVKKKYPELVDEFKEMI
;
A
#
# COMPACT_ATOMS: atom_id res chain seq x y z
N MET A 1 14.86 -12.19 23.76
CA MET A 1 14.36 -13.50 24.26
C MET A 1 15.25 -14.61 23.68
N ASP A 2 15.81 -15.52 24.48
CA ASP A 2 16.63 -16.65 23.99
C ASP A 2 15.69 -17.85 23.73
N ILE A 3 15.31 -18.04 22.48
CA ILE A 3 14.39 -19.10 22.06
C ILE A 3 15.13 -20.43 22.00
N GLN A 4 14.58 -21.44 22.65
CA GLN A 4 15.02 -22.83 22.54
C GLN A 4 14.16 -23.57 21.50
N GLU A 5 14.71 -24.65 20.95
CA GLU A 5 13.94 -25.50 20.03
C GLU A 5 12.77 -26.15 20.77
N ARG A 6 11.56 -26.07 20.16
CA ARG A 6 10.28 -26.57 20.70
C ARG A 6 9.70 -25.78 21.90
N ASP A 7 10.17 -24.57 22.15
CA ASP A 7 9.51 -23.69 23.10
C ASP A 7 8.06 -23.42 22.66
N VAL A 8 7.20 -23.16 23.63
CA VAL A 8 5.83 -22.70 23.40
C VAL A 8 5.66 -21.35 24.09
N LEU A 9 5.43 -20.31 23.30
CA LEU A 9 5.07 -18.99 23.79
C LEU A 9 3.55 -18.85 23.80
N ASN A 10 3.02 -18.09 24.74
CA ASN A 10 1.59 -17.82 24.83
C ASN A 10 1.36 -16.32 24.87
N TYR A 11 0.46 -15.85 24.02
CA TYR A 11 0.02 -14.47 23.90
C TYR A 11 -1.48 -14.42 23.66
N ASP A 12 -2.12 -13.29 23.90
CA ASP A 12 -3.52 -13.10 23.52
C ASP A 12 -3.63 -13.01 21.99
N ILE A 13 -2.73 -12.25 21.37
CA ILE A 13 -2.73 -11.99 19.93
C ILE A 13 -1.32 -12.18 19.37
N VAL A 14 -1.20 -12.94 18.26
CA VAL A 14 0.04 -12.98 17.48
C VAL A 14 -0.19 -12.32 16.11
N ILE A 15 0.71 -11.42 15.72
CA ILE A 15 0.67 -10.70 14.46
C ILE A 15 1.83 -11.16 13.58
N VAL A 16 1.53 -11.57 12.36
CA VAL A 16 2.54 -12.01 11.38
C VAL A 16 2.82 -10.89 10.38
N GLY A 17 3.96 -10.22 10.54
CA GLY A 17 4.43 -9.09 9.74
C GLY A 17 4.48 -7.78 10.54
N GLY A 18 5.67 -7.18 10.63
CA GLY A 18 5.94 -5.91 11.34
C GLY A 18 5.94 -4.68 10.43
N GLY A 19 5.24 -4.74 9.29
CA GLY A 19 5.01 -3.58 8.42
C GLY A 19 3.99 -2.59 9.00
N PRO A 20 3.63 -1.51 8.26
CA PRO A 20 2.72 -0.47 8.77
C PRO A 20 1.41 -1.01 9.34
N ALA A 21 0.72 -1.90 8.61
CA ALA A 21 -0.56 -2.46 9.04
C ALA A 21 -0.42 -3.33 10.30
N GLY A 22 0.63 -4.18 10.37
CA GLY A 22 0.88 -5.04 11.54
C GLY A 22 1.31 -4.24 12.76
N SER A 23 2.17 -3.23 12.59
CA SER A 23 2.59 -2.35 13.69
C SER A 23 1.43 -1.51 14.22
N ALA A 24 0.53 -1.02 13.34
CA ALA A 24 -0.69 -0.34 13.77
C ALA A 24 -1.62 -1.29 14.53
N ALA A 25 -1.83 -2.52 14.04
CA ALA A 25 -2.64 -3.51 14.73
C ALA A 25 -2.06 -3.83 16.12
N ALA A 26 -0.75 -4.02 16.20
CA ALA A 26 -0.06 -4.28 17.46
C ALA A 26 -0.24 -3.13 18.47
N ARG A 27 0.00 -1.88 18.02
CA ARG A 27 -0.15 -0.69 18.85
C ARG A 27 -1.53 -0.60 19.47
N PHE A 28 -2.56 -0.69 18.63
CA PHE A 28 -3.93 -0.50 19.11
C PHE A 28 -4.47 -1.70 19.88
N ALA A 29 -3.98 -2.92 19.64
CA ALA A 29 -4.32 -4.08 20.46
C ALA A 29 -3.66 -4.00 21.85
N ALA A 30 -2.37 -3.66 21.92
CA ALA A 30 -1.66 -3.50 23.20
C ALA A 30 -2.22 -2.33 24.02
N LYS A 31 -2.58 -1.21 23.37
CA LYS A 31 -3.25 -0.06 23.99
C LYS A 31 -4.57 -0.43 24.68
N GLU A 32 -5.32 -1.40 24.14
CA GLU A 32 -6.54 -1.93 24.75
C GLU A 32 -6.25 -3.02 25.81
N GLY A 33 -4.96 -3.30 26.09
CA GLY A 33 -4.50 -4.16 27.17
C GLY A 33 -4.31 -5.63 26.81
N ALA A 34 -4.31 -5.98 25.51
CA ALA A 34 -3.99 -7.32 25.06
C ALA A 34 -2.48 -7.60 25.11
N ASP A 35 -2.09 -8.85 25.42
CA ASP A 35 -0.71 -9.33 25.32
C ASP A 35 -0.42 -9.70 23.84
N VAL A 36 0.48 -8.94 23.19
CA VAL A 36 0.67 -8.96 21.74
C VAL A 36 2.10 -9.29 21.37
N LEU A 37 2.28 -10.28 20.47
CA LEU A 37 3.58 -10.57 19.85
C LEU A 37 3.52 -10.33 18.34
N VAL A 38 4.47 -9.55 17.80
CA VAL A 38 4.68 -9.37 16.36
C VAL A 38 5.88 -10.18 15.90
N LEU A 39 5.68 -11.02 14.87
CA LEU A 39 6.74 -11.78 14.22
C LEU A 39 7.12 -11.10 12.90
N GLU A 40 8.37 -10.66 12.77
CA GLU A 40 8.89 -10.10 11.51
C GLU A 40 9.98 -11.01 10.93
N LYS A 41 9.78 -11.48 9.69
CA LYS A 41 10.71 -12.41 9.02
C LYS A 41 12.07 -11.80 8.71
N ARG A 42 12.14 -10.48 8.53
CA ARG A 42 13.37 -9.76 8.24
C ARG A 42 14.14 -9.47 9.54
N GLN A 43 15.41 -9.19 9.40
CA GLN A 43 16.26 -8.82 10.53
C GLN A 43 16.03 -7.37 10.98
N GLU A 44 15.33 -6.59 10.15
CA GLU A 44 15.11 -5.16 10.34
C GLU A 44 13.73 -4.79 9.82
N ILE A 45 12.94 -4.08 10.62
CA ILE A 45 11.64 -3.56 10.24
C ILE A 45 11.85 -2.44 9.21
N GLY A 46 11.01 -2.40 8.19
CA GLY A 46 11.08 -1.40 7.13
C GLY A 46 12.14 -1.65 6.05
N SER A 47 13.02 -2.65 6.20
CA SER A 47 14.12 -2.91 5.27
C SER A 47 14.06 -4.32 4.66
N PRO A 48 14.33 -4.49 3.33
CA PRO A 48 14.48 -3.44 2.32
C PRO A 48 13.16 -2.73 2.03
N VAL A 49 13.24 -1.44 1.74
CA VAL A 49 12.06 -0.63 1.36
C VAL A 49 11.54 -1.08 -0.01
N ARG A 50 10.26 -1.46 -0.08
CA ARG A 50 9.58 -1.83 -1.33
C ARG A 50 8.39 -0.91 -1.54
N CYS A 51 8.65 0.35 -1.87
CA CYS A 51 7.64 1.38 -1.94
C CYS A 51 8.16 2.62 -2.68
N ALA A 52 7.26 3.36 -3.32
CA ALA A 52 7.55 4.71 -3.83
C ALA A 52 7.62 5.76 -2.71
N GLU A 53 7.05 5.45 -1.53
CA GLU A 53 7.13 6.21 -0.28
C GLU A 53 6.27 7.49 -0.22
N GLY A 54 5.41 7.72 -1.21
CA GLY A 54 4.47 8.85 -1.19
C GLY A 54 3.24 8.54 -0.33
N VAL A 55 2.85 9.46 0.57
CA VAL A 55 1.62 9.36 1.38
C VAL A 55 0.99 10.73 1.61
N SER A 56 -0.33 10.80 1.81
CA SER A 56 -1.00 12.00 2.33
C SER A 56 -0.80 12.13 3.84
N LEU A 57 -1.09 13.28 4.42
CA LEU A 57 -0.99 13.53 5.87
C LEU A 57 -2.33 13.52 6.60
N SER A 58 -3.44 13.41 5.88
CA SER A 58 -4.80 13.51 6.42
C SER A 58 -5.17 12.46 7.48
N TRP A 59 -4.39 11.40 7.60
CA TRP A 59 -4.62 10.26 8.51
C TRP A 59 -3.90 10.36 9.86
N LEU A 60 -2.97 11.31 10.05
CA LEU A 60 -2.14 11.40 11.28
C LEU A 60 -2.98 11.51 12.54
N GLU A 61 -3.99 12.39 12.54
CA GLU A 61 -4.89 12.57 13.67
C GLU A 61 -5.69 11.29 13.96
N GLU A 62 -6.21 10.65 12.92
CA GLU A 62 -6.97 9.41 13.08
C GLU A 62 -6.13 8.31 13.73
N LEU A 63 -4.84 8.26 13.44
CA LEU A 63 -3.92 7.26 14.01
C LEU A 63 -3.23 7.72 15.30
N GLU A 64 -3.62 8.87 15.84
CA GLU A 64 -3.05 9.39 17.08
C GLU A 64 -1.51 9.53 16.99
N ILE A 65 -1.05 10.10 15.87
CA ILE A 65 0.36 10.35 15.60
C ILE A 65 0.58 11.86 15.50
N ASP A 66 1.36 12.43 16.39
CA ASP A 66 1.57 13.88 16.49
C ASP A 66 2.31 14.44 15.26
N ASN A 67 3.34 13.73 14.82
CA ASN A 67 4.11 14.11 13.64
C ASN A 67 4.96 12.94 13.11
N ILE A 68 5.41 13.08 11.85
CA ILE A 68 6.31 12.12 11.19
C ILE A 68 7.56 12.81 10.62
N HIS A 69 7.97 13.95 11.19
CA HIS A 69 9.08 14.75 10.65
C HIS A 69 10.38 13.98 10.52
N SER A 70 10.71 13.12 11.49
CA SER A 70 11.93 12.29 11.45
C SER A 70 11.93 11.23 10.35
N SER A 71 10.75 10.89 9.83
CA SER A 71 10.55 9.88 8.78
C SER A 71 10.11 10.50 7.45
N THR A 72 10.18 11.83 7.32
CA THR A 72 9.80 12.56 6.12
C THR A 72 11.05 13.06 5.41
N SER A 73 11.27 12.61 4.17
CA SER A 73 12.29 13.16 3.31
C SER A 73 11.90 14.55 2.82
N ARG A 74 10.65 14.68 2.34
CA ARG A 74 10.16 15.92 1.75
C ARG A 74 8.65 16.10 1.90
N VAL A 75 8.22 17.35 2.15
CA VAL A 75 6.82 17.75 2.10
C VAL A 75 6.51 18.26 0.70
N MET A 76 5.45 17.76 0.08
CA MET A 76 5.03 18.10 -1.28
C MET A 76 4.03 19.25 -1.29
N LYS A 77 4.12 20.14 -2.29
CA LYS A 77 3.12 21.17 -2.56
C LYS A 77 2.00 20.69 -3.48
N GLY A 78 2.09 19.46 -3.98
CA GLY A 78 1.10 18.85 -4.85
C GLY A 78 1.71 17.80 -5.78
N ALA A 79 1.06 17.60 -6.92
CA ALA A 79 1.46 16.64 -7.94
C ALA A 79 1.42 17.27 -9.33
N THR A 80 2.26 16.79 -10.25
CA THR A 80 2.21 17.10 -11.67
C THR A 80 1.93 15.83 -12.45
N LEU A 81 0.85 15.83 -13.24
CA LEU A 81 0.53 14.77 -14.18
C LEU A 81 1.04 15.14 -15.57
N TYR A 82 1.67 14.21 -16.24
CA TYR A 82 2.20 14.36 -17.60
C TYR A 82 1.47 13.40 -18.53
N SER A 83 1.05 13.90 -19.69
CA SER A 83 0.57 13.07 -20.78
C SER A 83 1.71 12.59 -21.68
N PRO A 84 1.50 11.58 -22.54
CA PRO A 84 2.50 11.11 -23.52
C PRO A 84 3.04 12.21 -24.43
N ALA A 85 2.20 13.16 -24.87
CA ALA A 85 2.63 14.32 -25.69
C ALA A 85 3.29 15.44 -24.86
N GLY A 86 3.44 15.28 -23.55
CA GLY A 86 4.10 16.25 -22.67
C GLY A 86 3.22 17.38 -22.15
N HIS A 87 1.89 17.30 -22.31
CA HIS A 87 0.97 18.21 -21.60
C HIS A 87 1.09 18.00 -20.10
N LYS A 88 0.94 19.08 -19.31
CA LYS A 88 1.14 19.06 -17.86
C LYS A 88 -0.10 19.58 -17.14
N LEU A 89 -0.58 18.82 -16.17
CA LEU A 89 -1.61 19.25 -15.24
C LEU A 89 -1.01 19.32 -13.83
N LYS A 90 -0.92 20.53 -13.29
CA LYS A 90 -0.39 20.77 -11.95
C LYS A 90 -1.52 20.81 -10.93
N ILE A 91 -1.56 19.82 -10.05
CA ILE A 91 -2.52 19.70 -8.95
C ILE A 91 -1.84 20.27 -7.69
N THR A 92 -2.28 21.46 -7.28
CA THR A 92 -1.76 22.12 -6.08
C THR A 92 -2.53 21.71 -4.83
N GLU A 93 -2.00 22.06 -3.66
CA GLU A 93 -2.65 21.85 -2.36
C GLU A 93 -4.10 22.37 -2.32
N LYS A 94 -4.40 23.51 -2.97
CA LYS A 94 -5.75 24.06 -3.06
C LYS A 94 -6.73 23.13 -3.79
N LEU A 95 -6.26 22.39 -4.79
CA LEU A 95 -7.05 21.44 -5.57
C LEU A 95 -7.17 20.09 -4.88
N ALA A 96 -6.12 19.68 -4.19
CA ALA A 96 -6.05 18.41 -3.46
C ALA A 96 -6.76 18.48 -2.08
N GLY A 97 -7.12 19.67 -1.61
CA GLY A 97 -7.68 19.87 -0.28
C GLY A 97 -6.65 19.55 0.82
N ASN A 98 -7.06 18.81 1.85
CA ASN A 98 -6.16 18.38 2.94
C ASN A 98 -5.22 17.22 2.55
N GLU A 99 -5.13 16.86 1.28
CA GLU A 99 -4.27 15.78 0.80
C GLU A 99 -2.85 16.27 0.44
N VAL A 100 -2.28 17.16 1.27
CA VAL A 100 -0.85 17.45 1.21
C VAL A 100 -0.08 16.17 1.43
N GLY A 101 0.77 15.85 0.48
CA GLY A 101 1.57 14.64 0.51
C GLY A 101 2.95 14.87 1.09
N VAL A 102 3.55 13.79 1.54
CA VAL A 102 4.98 13.72 1.87
C VAL A 102 5.59 12.52 1.19
N VAL A 103 6.89 12.59 0.96
CA VAL A 103 7.71 11.42 0.62
C VAL A 103 8.43 10.99 1.88
N LEU A 104 8.18 9.74 2.30
CA LEU A 104 8.73 9.17 3.53
C LEU A 104 10.14 8.61 3.32
N GLU A 105 10.84 8.37 4.43
CA GLU A 105 11.87 7.36 4.58
C GLU A 105 11.24 6.15 5.30
N ARG A 106 10.81 5.15 4.53
CA ARG A 106 10.02 4.00 5.02
C ARG A 106 10.78 3.13 6.02
N ASP A 107 12.09 3.03 5.90
CA ASP A 107 12.92 2.33 6.87
C ASP A 107 12.87 3.01 8.26
N HIS A 108 12.80 4.33 8.31
CA HIS A 108 12.58 5.08 9.55
C HIS A 108 11.12 5.04 9.98
N PHE A 109 10.20 5.25 9.04
CA PHE A 109 8.77 5.30 9.33
C PHE A 109 8.24 3.99 9.92
N ASP A 110 8.57 2.84 9.32
CA ASP A 110 8.10 1.55 9.80
C ASP A 110 8.65 1.23 11.21
N LYS A 111 9.91 1.61 11.49
CA LYS A 111 10.49 1.48 12.83
C LYS A 111 9.80 2.38 13.85
N GLU A 112 9.42 3.59 13.45
CA GLU A 112 8.65 4.49 14.31
C GLU A 112 7.28 3.92 14.64
N MET A 113 6.58 3.32 13.67
CA MET A 113 5.31 2.64 13.93
C MET A 113 5.46 1.45 14.89
N ALA A 114 6.53 0.67 14.74
CA ALA A 114 6.85 -0.41 15.64
C ALA A 114 7.23 0.10 17.05
N ARG A 115 8.00 1.21 17.14
CA ARG A 115 8.35 1.84 18.42
C ARG A 115 7.10 2.29 19.18
N LEU A 116 6.14 2.92 18.50
CA LEU A 116 4.87 3.31 19.09
C LEU A 116 4.08 2.10 19.60
N ALA A 117 4.14 0.96 18.91
CA ALA A 117 3.49 -0.27 19.38
C ALA A 117 4.18 -0.85 20.62
N VAL A 118 5.51 -0.82 20.67
CA VAL A 118 6.28 -1.25 21.84
C VAL A 118 6.01 -0.36 23.05
N GLU A 119 5.86 0.94 22.86
CA GLU A 119 5.50 1.87 23.95
C GLU A 119 4.12 1.58 24.55
N GLU A 120 3.20 1.03 23.78
CA GLU A 120 1.88 0.58 24.27
C GLU A 120 1.95 -0.86 24.88
N GLY A 121 3.08 -1.55 24.80
CA GLY A 121 3.32 -2.86 25.41
C GLY A 121 3.40 -4.06 24.47
N ALA A 122 3.42 -3.85 23.16
CA ALA A 122 3.59 -4.97 22.22
C ALA A 122 5.04 -5.48 22.18
N ASP A 123 5.21 -6.79 22.10
CA ASP A 123 6.50 -7.45 21.88
C ASP A 123 6.79 -7.64 20.38
N PHE A 124 8.06 -7.53 19.99
CA PHE A 124 8.51 -7.77 18.63
C PHE A 124 9.65 -8.80 18.56
N MET A 125 9.52 -9.73 17.63
CA MET A 125 10.59 -10.69 17.30
C MET A 125 10.99 -10.53 15.83
N VAL A 126 12.10 -9.84 15.57
CA VAL A 126 12.71 -9.76 14.24
C VAL A 126 13.44 -11.06 13.88
N LYS A 127 13.77 -11.26 12.60
CA LYS A 127 14.39 -12.47 12.07
C LYS A 127 13.58 -13.75 12.38
N THR A 128 12.27 -13.58 12.59
CA THR A 128 11.34 -14.65 12.98
C THR A 128 10.25 -14.79 11.95
N SER A 129 10.25 -15.92 11.24
CA SER A 129 9.27 -16.23 10.21
C SER A 129 8.17 -17.12 10.78
N ALA A 130 6.91 -16.76 10.54
CA ALA A 130 5.84 -17.77 10.62
C ALA A 130 6.02 -18.78 9.50
N VAL A 131 5.88 -20.06 9.80
CA VAL A 131 6.07 -21.17 8.86
C VAL A 131 4.83 -22.07 8.75
N GLY A 132 3.77 -21.78 9.48
CA GLY A 132 2.49 -22.46 9.43
C GLY A 132 1.54 -21.98 10.52
N LEU A 133 0.28 -22.37 10.42
CA LEU A 133 -0.73 -22.12 11.45
C LEU A 133 -0.86 -23.34 12.37
N ILE A 134 -1.20 -23.08 13.63
CA ILE A 134 -1.65 -24.08 14.60
C ILE A 134 -3.18 -24.06 14.54
N LYS A 135 -3.82 -25.19 14.25
CA LYS A 135 -5.27 -25.31 14.15
C LYS A 135 -5.78 -26.41 15.08
N GLU A 136 -6.83 -26.12 15.82
CA GLU A 136 -7.55 -27.08 16.68
C GLU A 136 -9.04 -26.99 16.33
N GLU A 137 -9.64 -28.12 16.02
CA GLU A 137 -11.07 -28.22 15.65
C GLU A 137 -11.52 -27.20 14.57
N GLY A 138 -10.61 -26.86 13.63
CA GLY A 138 -10.88 -25.90 12.58
C GLY A 138 -10.65 -24.43 12.95
N ILE A 139 -10.34 -24.13 14.21
CA ILE A 139 -10.03 -22.78 14.70
C ILE A 139 -8.52 -22.58 14.71
N VAL A 140 -8.05 -21.42 14.24
CA VAL A 140 -6.63 -21.03 14.36
C VAL A 140 -6.35 -20.68 15.82
N LYS A 141 -5.29 -21.28 16.38
CA LYS A 141 -4.85 -21.17 17.78
C LYS A 141 -3.38 -20.74 17.90
N GLY A 142 -2.85 -20.11 16.85
CA GLY A 142 -1.49 -19.63 16.86
C GLY A 142 -0.74 -19.94 15.58
N VAL A 143 0.58 -19.78 15.65
CA VAL A 143 1.48 -20.00 14.52
C VAL A 143 2.68 -20.85 14.90
N LYS A 144 3.18 -21.62 13.93
CA LYS A 144 4.52 -22.22 13.99
C LYS A 144 5.51 -21.18 13.49
N ALA A 145 6.57 -20.97 14.25
CA ALA A 145 7.56 -19.94 13.97
C ALA A 145 8.98 -20.51 13.89
N LYS A 146 9.86 -19.80 13.17
CA LYS A 146 11.26 -20.14 13.03
C LYS A 146 12.13 -18.91 13.24
N ASN A 147 13.00 -18.94 14.25
CA ASN A 147 13.99 -17.90 14.56
C ASN A 147 15.39 -18.49 14.52
N LEU A 148 16.28 -17.92 13.67
CA LEU A 148 17.69 -18.35 13.54
C LEU A 148 17.87 -19.88 13.40
N GLY A 149 16.95 -20.53 12.68
CA GLY A 149 17.01 -21.98 12.44
C GLY A 149 16.25 -22.83 13.46
N LYS A 150 15.91 -22.31 14.64
CA LYS A 150 15.14 -22.99 15.69
C LYS A 150 13.64 -22.84 15.44
N GLU A 151 12.90 -23.94 15.50
CA GLU A 151 11.45 -23.97 15.37
C GLU A 151 10.77 -24.01 16.74
N PHE A 152 9.71 -23.25 16.89
CA PHE A 152 8.92 -23.14 18.11
C PHE A 152 7.46 -22.82 17.79
N GLU A 153 6.60 -22.87 18.79
CA GLU A 153 5.19 -22.52 18.65
C GLU A 153 4.87 -21.21 19.38
N VAL A 154 4.02 -20.38 18.75
CA VAL A 154 3.38 -19.25 19.41
C VAL A 154 1.89 -19.55 19.44
N ARG A 155 1.36 -19.83 20.61
CA ARG A 155 -0.07 -20.02 20.82
C ARG A 155 -0.72 -18.68 21.09
N ALA A 156 -1.88 -18.47 20.51
CA ALA A 156 -2.64 -17.23 20.69
C ALA A 156 -4.13 -17.50 20.51
N ASP A 157 -4.97 -16.70 21.15
CA ASP A 157 -6.40 -16.76 20.97
C ASP A 157 -6.81 -16.24 19.62
N LEU A 158 -6.08 -15.22 19.09
CA LEU A 158 -6.32 -14.65 17.75
C LEU A 158 -5.01 -14.41 17.00
N VAL A 159 -5.01 -14.73 15.70
CA VAL A 159 -3.91 -14.43 14.77
C VAL A 159 -4.30 -13.27 13.87
N ILE A 160 -3.39 -12.30 13.65
CA ILE A 160 -3.52 -11.26 12.63
C ILE A 160 -2.48 -11.50 11.55
N GLY A 161 -2.94 -11.76 10.31
CA GLY A 161 -2.08 -11.85 9.13
C GLY A 161 -1.83 -10.46 8.54
N ALA A 162 -0.59 -9.97 8.66
CA ALA A 162 -0.11 -8.70 8.13
C ALA A 162 1.12 -8.90 7.23
N ASP A 163 1.19 -10.05 6.57
CA ASP A 163 2.37 -10.58 5.86
C ASP A 163 2.51 -10.09 4.41
N GLY A 164 1.71 -9.10 4.03
CA GLY A 164 1.86 -8.35 2.79
C GLY A 164 1.24 -9.04 1.57
N PHE A 165 1.69 -8.66 0.39
CA PHE A 165 1.13 -9.03 -0.91
C PHE A 165 0.96 -10.55 -1.10
N GLU A 166 1.96 -11.35 -0.71
CA GLU A 166 1.92 -12.81 -0.87
C GLU A 166 0.84 -13.47 -0.03
N SER A 167 0.44 -12.87 1.10
CA SER A 167 -0.53 -13.37 2.08
C SER A 167 -0.42 -14.87 2.34
N GLN A 168 0.76 -15.33 2.77
CA GLN A 168 0.99 -16.73 3.05
C GLN A 168 0.10 -17.21 4.21
N VAL A 169 -0.14 -16.33 5.19
CA VAL A 169 -1.04 -16.57 6.30
C VAL A 169 -2.48 -16.79 5.81
N GLY A 170 -2.96 -15.94 4.90
CA GLY A 170 -4.27 -16.11 4.26
C GLY A 170 -4.40 -17.42 3.48
N ARG A 171 -3.33 -17.84 2.78
CA ARG A 171 -3.27 -19.15 2.10
C ARG A 171 -3.38 -20.30 3.08
N TRP A 172 -2.64 -20.28 4.17
CA TRP A 172 -2.74 -21.32 5.21
C TRP A 172 -4.11 -21.35 5.91
N ALA A 173 -4.73 -20.18 6.06
CA ALA A 173 -6.07 -20.06 6.64
C ALA A 173 -7.16 -20.57 5.69
N GLY A 174 -6.92 -20.55 4.37
CA GLY A 174 -7.91 -20.94 3.36
C GLY A 174 -8.84 -19.79 2.97
N ILE A 175 -8.44 -18.54 3.24
CA ILE A 175 -9.19 -17.31 2.91
C ILE A 175 -8.51 -16.48 1.81
N TYR A 176 -7.47 -17.02 1.17
CA TYR A 176 -6.79 -16.37 0.06
C TYR A 176 -7.50 -16.66 -1.26
N GLU A 177 -7.88 -15.59 -1.96
CA GLU A 177 -8.34 -15.65 -3.35
C GLU A 177 -7.18 -15.44 -4.32
N SER A 178 -7.17 -16.18 -5.43
CA SER A 178 -6.15 -15.99 -6.48
C SER A 178 -6.36 -14.66 -7.17
N LEU A 179 -5.27 -13.92 -7.42
CA LEU A 179 -5.29 -12.70 -8.22
C LEU A 179 -5.29 -13.05 -9.71
N GLU A 180 -6.07 -12.33 -10.49
CA GLU A 180 -5.96 -12.36 -11.94
C GLU A 180 -4.73 -11.56 -12.39
N PRO A 181 -4.09 -11.92 -13.51
CA PRO A 181 -2.93 -11.17 -14.02
C PRO A 181 -3.18 -9.67 -14.23
N LYS A 182 -4.42 -9.28 -14.55
CA LYS A 182 -4.82 -7.87 -14.70
C LYS A 182 -4.85 -7.09 -13.39
N ASP A 183 -4.98 -7.79 -12.26
CA ASP A 183 -5.06 -7.19 -10.92
C ASP A 183 -3.71 -7.13 -10.20
N ILE A 184 -2.64 -7.45 -10.90
CA ILE A 184 -1.28 -7.40 -10.39
C ILE A 184 -0.51 -6.29 -11.12
N MET A 185 0.01 -5.33 -10.37
CA MET A 185 1.00 -4.38 -10.88
C MET A 185 2.38 -4.86 -10.51
N THR A 186 3.22 -5.07 -11.52
CA THR A 186 4.64 -5.38 -11.35
C THR A 186 5.42 -4.08 -11.38
N CYS A 187 6.16 -3.82 -10.31
CA CYS A 187 6.83 -2.54 -10.10
C CYS A 187 8.35 -2.68 -10.10
N PHE A 188 9.01 -1.66 -10.63
CA PHE A 188 10.45 -1.50 -10.53
C PHE A 188 10.78 -0.02 -10.28
N GLN A 189 11.79 0.25 -9.46
CA GLN A 189 12.17 1.60 -9.06
C GLN A 189 13.66 1.68 -8.81
N TYR A 190 14.25 2.82 -9.18
CA TYR A 190 15.54 3.29 -8.69
C TYR A 190 15.36 4.44 -7.71
N ARG A 191 16.28 4.58 -6.76
CA ARG A 191 16.58 5.86 -6.16
C ARG A 191 17.69 6.48 -7.00
N LEU A 192 17.32 7.46 -7.85
CA LEU A 192 18.24 8.17 -8.72
C LEU A 192 18.73 9.45 -8.07
N THR A 193 20.01 9.77 -8.23
CA THR A 193 20.63 11.04 -7.84
C THR A 193 21.29 11.72 -9.03
N GLY A 194 21.45 13.05 -8.97
CA GLY A 194 22.03 13.84 -10.08
C GLY A 194 21.03 14.13 -11.19
N ILE A 195 19.73 14.12 -10.89
CA ILE A 195 18.63 14.40 -11.84
C ILE A 195 18.07 15.81 -11.64
N ASP A 196 17.39 16.34 -12.67
CA ASP A 196 16.65 17.60 -12.61
C ASP A 196 15.15 17.34 -12.50
N MET A 197 14.45 18.12 -11.66
CA MET A 197 13.01 18.05 -11.46
C MET A 197 12.51 19.22 -10.65
N ASP A 198 11.20 19.49 -10.63
CA ASP A 198 10.59 20.35 -9.63
C ASP A 198 10.49 19.57 -8.29
N PRO A 199 11.35 19.84 -7.30
CA PRO A 199 11.43 19.01 -6.10
C PRO A 199 10.29 19.25 -5.11
N ASP A 200 9.40 20.20 -5.40
CA ASP A 200 8.24 20.53 -4.56
C ASP A 200 6.98 19.73 -4.95
N TYR A 201 7.01 19.00 -6.07
CA TYR A 201 5.89 18.23 -6.58
C TYR A 201 6.26 16.77 -6.83
N THR A 202 5.33 15.87 -6.58
CA THR A 202 5.43 14.51 -7.12
C THR A 202 5.06 14.52 -8.60
N HIS A 203 5.69 13.68 -9.40
CA HIS A 203 5.46 13.64 -10.85
C HIS A 203 4.93 12.27 -11.24
N PHE A 204 3.89 12.26 -12.10
CA PHE A 204 3.25 11.07 -12.63
C PHE A 204 3.19 11.16 -14.16
N PHE A 205 3.73 10.17 -14.86
CA PHE A 205 3.70 10.07 -16.31
C PHE A 205 2.74 8.96 -16.72
N MET A 206 1.73 9.34 -17.47
CA MET A 206 0.67 8.44 -17.93
C MET A 206 0.99 7.93 -19.34
N GLY A 207 0.39 6.80 -19.72
CA GLY A 207 0.45 6.28 -21.08
C GLY A 207 1.39 5.09 -21.27
N SER A 208 1.90 4.95 -22.51
CA SER A 208 2.58 3.74 -22.99
C SER A 208 3.95 3.47 -22.38
N ASP A 209 4.56 4.44 -21.69
CA ASP A 209 5.82 4.22 -20.94
C ASP A 209 5.65 3.21 -19.81
N ALA A 210 4.43 3.06 -19.27
CA ALA A 210 4.11 2.06 -18.26
C ALA A 210 2.75 1.40 -18.57
N PRO A 211 2.71 0.39 -19.46
CA PRO A 211 1.48 -0.19 -19.98
C PRO A 211 0.50 -0.66 -18.89
N GLY A 212 -0.67 -0.02 -18.82
CA GLY A 212 -1.70 -0.28 -17.81
C GLY A 212 -1.38 0.25 -16.41
N GLY A 213 -0.42 1.16 -16.30
CA GLY A 213 -0.04 1.82 -15.05
C GLY A 213 0.51 3.21 -15.28
N TYR A 214 1.56 3.59 -14.57
CA TYR A 214 2.19 4.90 -14.67
C TYR A 214 3.65 4.88 -14.19
N VAL A 215 4.44 5.88 -14.62
CA VAL A 215 5.76 6.18 -14.07
C VAL A 215 5.61 7.24 -12.98
N TRP A 216 6.36 7.10 -11.89
CA TRP A 216 6.43 8.10 -10.83
C TRP A 216 7.84 8.64 -10.63
N VAL A 217 7.94 9.92 -10.25
CA VAL A 217 9.15 10.55 -9.73
C VAL A 217 8.79 11.24 -8.42
N PHE A 218 9.27 10.69 -7.32
CA PHE A 218 8.96 11.16 -5.97
C PHE A 218 10.23 11.74 -5.34
N PRO A 219 10.32 13.08 -5.26
CA PRO A 219 11.51 13.76 -4.77
C PRO A 219 11.86 13.38 -3.33
N LYS A 220 13.14 13.11 -3.11
CA LYS A 220 13.73 12.89 -1.79
C LYS A 220 14.57 14.10 -1.36
N SER A 221 15.17 14.80 -2.33
CA SER A 221 15.95 16.04 -2.16
C SER A 221 15.85 16.89 -3.42
N GLU A 222 16.69 17.91 -3.54
CA GLU A 222 16.72 18.79 -4.72
C GLU A 222 17.07 18.08 -6.04
N ASN A 223 17.87 17.01 -5.97
CA ASN A 223 18.37 16.28 -7.14
C ASN A 223 18.36 14.77 -6.97
N THR A 224 17.60 14.25 -6.01
CA THR A 224 17.45 12.82 -5.76
C THR A 224 15.98 12.47 -5.64
N ALA A 225 15.53 11.42 -6.32
CA ALA A 225 14.15 10.95 -6.27
C ALA A 225 14.05 9.43 -6.36
N ASN A 226 12.93 8.90 -5.88
CA ASN A 226 12.46 7.57 -6.24
C ASN A 226 11.82 7.67 -7.61
N VAL A 227 12.48 7.11 -8.64
CA VAL A 227 12.00 7.05 -10.02
C VAL A 227 11.64 5.61 -10.32
N GLY A 228 10.38 5.37 -10.63
CA GLY A 228 9.91 4.00 -10.83
C GLY A 228 8.63 3.92 -11.66
N LEU A 229 8.20 2.71 -11.92
CA LEU A 229 6.96 2.44 -12.64
C LEU A 229 6.25 1.19 -12.13
N GLY A 230 4.95 1.16 -12.37
CA GLY A 230 4.12 -0.03 -12.26
C GLY A 230 3.52 -0.37 -13.61
N ILE A 231 3.65 -1.64 -14.01
CA ILE A 231 3.06 -2.18 -15.25
C ILE A 231 2.08 -3.28 -14.89
N GLN A 232 0.91 -3.25 -15.51
CA GLN A 232 -0.06 -4.33 -15.36
C GLN A 232 0.52 -5.65 -15.88
N PHE A 233 0.58 -6.67 -15.00
CA PHE A 233 1.25 -7.93 -15.31
C PHE A 233 0.72 -8.61 -16.58
N SER A 234 -0.59 -8.51 -16.85
CA SER A 234 -1.22 -9.04 -18.07
C SER A 234 -0.78 -8.35 -19.37
N ARG A 235 -0.13 -7.19 -19.28
CA ARG A 235 0.39 -6.44 -20.45
C ARG A 235 1.87 -6.68 -20.72
N LEU A 236 2.54 -7.43 -19.86
CA LEU A 236 3.90 -7.89 -20.12
C LEU A 236 3.85 -9.10 -21.06
N ASN A 237 4.46 -8.95 -22.22
CA ASN A 237 4.52 -10.02 -23.26
C ASN A 237 5.76 -10.93 -23.15
N GLY A 238 6.61 -10.67 -22.16
CA GLY A 238 7.87 -11.40 -21.93
C GLY A 238 9.07 -10.91 -22.76
N GLU A 239 8.89 -9.90 -23.62
CA GLU A 239 10.00 -9.30 -24.38
C GLU A 239 10.77 -8.28 -23.55
N LYS A 240 10.05 -7.49 -22.70
CA LYS A 240 10.61 -6.48 -21.82
C LYS A 240 10.21 -6.74 -20.38
N THR A 241 11.11 -6.45 -19.47
CA THR A 241 10.86 -6.43 -18.02
C THR A 241 10.45 -5.01 -17.58
N PRO A 242 9.84 -4.83 -16.39
CA PRO A 242 9.60 -3.49 -15.85
C PRO A 242 10.87 -2.63 -15.76
N LYS A 243 12.04 -3.26 -15.53
CA LYS A 243 13.33 -2.57 -15.55
C LYS A 243 13.63 -1.99 -16.91
N ASP A 244 13.44 -2.76 -17.99
CA ASP A 244 13.72 -2.30 -19.35
C ASP A 244 12.86 -1.10 -19.74
N TYR A 245 11.56 -1.10 -19.35
CA TYR A 245 10.68 0.04 -19.54
C TYR A 245 11.17 1.28 -18.76
N LEU A 246 11.62 1.11 -17.52
CA LEU A 246 12.13 2.23 -16.72
C LEU A 246 13.43 2.78 -17.28
N ASP A 247 14.35 1.93 -17.73
CA ASP A 247 15.62 2.36 -18.34
C ASP A 247 15.37 3.14 -19.63
N GLU A 248 14.42 2.70 -20.48
CA GLU A 248 14.01 3.43 -21.68
C GLU A 248 13.39 4.80 -21.35
N PHE A 249 12.53 4.85 -20.34
CA PHE A 249 11.94 6.11 -19.84
C PHE A 249 13.03 7.09 -19.40
N ILE A 250 13.96 6.65 -18.56
CA ILE A 250 15.06 7.48 -18.05
C ILE A 250 15.92 7.99 -19.22
N GLU A 251 16.29 7.12 -20.16
CA GLU A 251 17.15 7.50 -21.29
C GLU A 251 16.44 8.46 -22.27
N SER A 252 15.11 8.42 -22.37
CA SER A 252 14.33 9.30 -23.25
C SER A 252 14.02 10.68 -22.68
N HIS A 253 14.29 10.91 -21.37
CA HIS A 253 13.99 12.15 -20.68
C HIS A 253 15.29 12.85 -20.24
N ASP A 254 15.61 13.99 -20.85
CA ASP A 254 16.86 14.73 -20.57
C ASP A 254 17.02 15.10 -19.09
N ASP A 255 15.92 15.34 -18.37
CA ASP A 255 15.90 15.66 -16.94
C ASP A 255 16.40 14.50 -16.05
N TYR A 256 16.26 13.25 -16.51
CA TYR A 256 16.61 12.03 -15.74
C TYR A 256 17.81 11.29 -16.32
N LYS A 257 18.11 11.53 -17.60
CA LYS A 257 19.23 10.93 -18.31
C LYS A 257 20.55 11.29 -17.65
N GLY A 258 21.36 10.28 -17.36
CA GLY A 258 22.64 10.47 -16.67
C GLY A 258 22.52 10.52 -15.14
N GLY A 259 21.32 10.33 -14.60
CA GLY A 259 21.15 10.07 -13.17
C GLY A 259 21.76 8.74 -12.75
N GLU A 260 22.38 8.72 -11.57
CA GLU A 260 23.06 7.53 -11.03
C GLU A 260 22.18 6.82 -10.01
N PRO A 261 21.93 5.51 -10.17
CA PRO A 261 21.13 4.72 -9.23
C PRO A 261 21.94 4.41 -7.97
N VAL A 262 21.45 4.85 -6.80
CA VAL A 262 22.05 4.55 -5.49
C VAL A 262 21.30 3.43 -4.75
N ASP A 263 20.09 3.10 -5.20
CA ASP A 263 19.29 1.96 -4.70
C ASP A 263 18.34 1.49 -5.80
N MET A 264 17.94 0.21 -5.74
CA MET A 264 16.92 -0.35 -6.61
C MET A 264 16.01 -1.31 -5.88
N VAL A 265 14.73 -1.32 -6.26
CA VAL A 265 13.75 -2.22 -5.68
C VAL A 265 12.77 -2.73 -6.74
N ALA A 266 12.39 -3.98 -6.61
CA ALA A 266 11.32 -4.58 -7.39
C ALA A 266 10.25 -5.15 -6.46
N GLY A 267 9.01 -5.12 -6.90
CA GLY A 267 7.88 -5.63 -6.13
C GLY A 267 6.62 -5.81 -6.97
N ALA A 268 5.56 -6.19 -6.30
CA ALA A 268 4.23 -6.24 -6.88
C ALA A 268 3.19 -5.75 -5.86
N VAL A 269 2.12 -5.18 -6.36
CA VAL A 269 0.94 -4.80 -5.57
C VAL A 269 -0.32 -5.35 -6.20
N ALA A 270 -1.30 -5.71 -5.37
CA ALA A 270 -2.63 -6.10 -5.82
C ALA A 270 -3.49 -4.86 -6.00
N VAL A 271 -3.91 -4.58 -7.23
CA VAL A 271 -4.79 -3.46 -7.59
C VAL A 271 -6.16 -4.00 -7.98
N THR A 272 -6.71 -4.83 -7.10
CA THR A 272 -7.97 -5.55 -7.28
C THR A 272 -9.09 -4.91 -6.45
N HIS A 273 -10.32 -5.36 -6.67
CA HIS A 273 -11.42 -5.06 -5.76
C HIS A 273 -11.19 -5.70 -4.38
N PRO A 274 -11.87 -5.21 -3.32
CA PRO A 274 -11.81 -5.84 -2.00
C PRO A 274 -12.22 -7.33 -2.08
N PRO A 275 -11.53 -8.23 -1.34
CA PRO A 275 -11.87 -9.65 -1.34
C PRO A 275 -13.22 -9.88 -0.65
N GLU A 276 -13.87 -10.99 -0.98
CA GLU A 276 -15.15 -11.36 -0.36
C GLU A 276 -15.00 -11.57 1.16
N LYS A 277 -13.86 -12.12 1.58
CA LYS A 277 -13.61 -12.48 2.98
C LYS A 277 -12.14 -12.28 3.37
N VAL A 278 -11.93 -11.72 4.57
CA VAL A 278 -10.58 -11.53 5.16
C VAL A 278 -10.49 -12.13 6.57
N THR A 279 -11.46 -12.96 6.97
CA THR A 279 -11.50 -13.61 8.27
C THR A 279 -11.80 -15.11 8.16
N ALA A 280 -11.34 -15.87 9.14
CA ALA A 280 -11.75 -17.25 9.42
C ALA A 280 -11.66 -17.48 10.94
N PRO A 281 -12.23 -18.57 11.51
CA PRO A 281 -12.19 -18.79 12.95
C PRO A 281 -10.77 -18.67 13.52
N GLY A 282 -10.57 -17.75 14.47
CA GLY A 282 -9.30 -17.47 15.12
C GLY A 282 -8.29 -16.67 14.31
N ILE A 283 -8.67 -16.06 13.16
CA ILE A 283 -7.74 -15.30 12.33
C ILE A 283 -8.43 -14.20 11.53
N LEU A 284 -7.73 -13.08 11.35
CA LEU A 284 -8.09 -12.01 10.43
C LEU A 284 -6.87 -11.48 9.67
N LEU A 285 -7.09 -10.86 8.49
CA LEU A 285 -6.04 -10.27 7.66
C LEU A 285 -6.13 -8.74 7.65
N VAL A 286 -4.97 -8.08 7.48
CA VAL A 286 -4.86 -6.62 7.38
C VAL A 286 -3.86 -6.19 6.30
N GLY A 287 -4.00 -4.97 5.82
CA GLY A 287 -3.10 -4.36 4.84
C GLY A 287 -3.13 -5.08 3.48
N ASP A 288 -1.98 -5.19 2.83
CA ASP A 288 -1.89 -5.83 1.52
C ASP A 288 -2.31 -7.31 1.55
N ALA A 289 -2.20 -7.98 2.70
CA ALA A 289 -2.66 -9.35 2.89
C ALA A 289 -4.20 -9.45 2.75
N SER A 290 -4.92 -8.38 3.08
CA SER A 290 -6.37 -8.24 2.90
C SER A 290 -6.76 -7.42 1.66
N ARG A 291 -5.80 -7.03 0.83
CA ARG A 291 -5.98 -6.32 -0.45
C ARG A 291 -6.71 -4.98 -0.33
N VAL A 292 -6.36 -4.18 0.68
CA VAL A 292 -6.88 -2.82 0.84
C VAL A 292 -6.01 -1.74 0.19
N VAL A 293 -5.10 -2.14 -0.70
CA VAL A 293 -4.39 -1.21 -1.57
C VAL A 293 -5.40 -0.47 -2.44
N ASP A 294 -5.22 0.84 -2.58
CA ASP A 294 -6.04 1.64 -3.49
C ASP A 294 -5.78 1.20 -4.93
N PRO A 295 -6.80 0.69 -5.65
CA PRO A 295 -6.58 0.11 -6.98
C PRO A 295 -6.15 1.12 -8.05
N MET A 296 -6.50 2.40 -7.89
CA MET A 296 -6.16 3.46 -8.85
C MET A 296 -4.73 3.97 -8.68
N THR A 297 -4.30 4.14 -7.43
CA THR A 297 -3.01 4.76 -7.11
C THR A 297 -1.93 3.78 -6.70
N GLY A 298 -2.26 2.53 -6.36
CA GLY A 298 -1.34 1.58 -5.75
C GLY A 298 -0.95 1.92 -4.31
N GLY A 299 -1.60 2.92 -3.70
CA GLY A 299 -1.33 3.38 -2.33
C GLY A 299 -1.91 2.44 -1.28
N GLY A 300 -1.06 1.77 -0.47
CA GLY A 300 -1.48 0.80 0.54
C GLY A 300 -1.18 1.22 1.99
N ILE A 301 -0.26 2.16 2.21
CA ILE A 301 0.23 2.49 3.56
C ILE A 301 -0.92 2.99 4.46
N VAL A 302 -1.63 4.02 4.03
CA VAL A 302 -2.70 4.66 4.83
C VAL A 302 -3.85 3.70 5.08
N ASN A 303 -4.33 3.01 4.05
CA ASN A 303 -5.39 2.03 4.19
C ASN A 303 -4.98 0.89 5.14
N GLY A 304 -3.75 0.41 5.02
CA GLY A 304 -3.20 -0.62 5.90
C GLY A 304 -3.10 -0.16 7.36
N LEU A 305 -2.66 1.07 7.61
CA LEU A 305 -2.60 1.65 8.96
C LEU A 305 -3.99 1.80 9.59
N ILE A 306 -4.96 2.34 8.84
CA ILE A 306 -6.34 2.51 9.31
C ILE A 306 -6.98 1.15 9.60
N GLN A 307 -6.84 0.19 8.67
CA GLN A 307 -7.36 -1.16 8.87
C GLN A 307 -6.66 -1.85 10.04
N GLY A 308 -5.34 -1.66 10.21
CA GLY A 308 -4.58 -2.17 11.35
C GLY A 308 -5.12 -1.65 12.68
N LYS A 309 -5.41 -0.33 12.78
CA LYS A 309 -6.08 0.26 13.96
C LYS A 309 -7.41 -0.41 14.26
N ILE A 310 -8.26 -0.57 13.26
CA ILE A 310 -9.56 -1.24 13.41
C ILE A 310 -9.35 -2.68 13.91
N ALA A 311 -8.45 -3.41 13.26
CA ALA A 311 -8.15 -4.80 13.60
C ALA A 311 -7.60 -4.97 15.01
N GLY A 312 -6.67 -4.11 15.43
CA GLY A 312 -6.06 -4.16 16.76
C GLY A 312 -7.09 -3.96 17.87
N LYS A 313 -7.92 -2.92 17.77
CA LYS A 313 -9.00 -2.67 18.73
C LYS A 313 -10.00 -3.81 18.78
N PHE A 314 -10.44 -4.26 17.61
CA PHE A 314 -11.39 -5.36 17.49
C PHE A 314 -10.82 -6.68 18.05
N ALA A 315 -9.55 -7.00 17.75
CA ALA A 315 -8.90 -8.20 18.21
C ALA A 315 -8.80 -8.26 19.74
N ALA A 316 -8.43 -7.15 20.38
CA ALA A 316 -8.40 -7.05 21.84
C ALA A 316 -9.78 -7.26 22.48
N GLU A 317 -10.85 -6.67 21.88
CA GLU A 317 -12.23 -6.92 22.31
C GLU A 317 -12.60 -8.39 22.14
N ALA A 318 -12.31 -8.99 21.00
CA ALA A 318 -12.65 -10.38 20.69
C ALA A 318 -11.99 -11.37 21.65
N VAL A 319 -10.71 -11.19 21.95
CA VAL A 319 -9.97 -12.02 22.90
C VAL A 319 -10.51 -11.85 24.32
N LYS A 320 -10.78 -10.65 24.76
CA LYS A 320 -11.35 -10.35 26.08
C LYS A 320 -12.72 -11.00 26.28
N GLU A 321 -13.54 -11.08 25.22
CA GLU A 321 -14.84 -11.75 25.24
C GLU A 321 -14.73 -13.26 25.02
N GLY A 322 -13.56 -13.79 24.64
CA GLY A 322 -13.35 -15.19 24.30
C GLY A 322 -14.07 -15.61 23.00
N ARG A 323 -14.32 -14.67 22.09
CA ARG A 323 -15.11 -14.87 20.88
C ARG A 323 -14.27 -14.66 19.62
N VAL A 324 -13.81 -15.76 19.05
CA VAL A 324 -13.00 -15.77 17.82
C VAL A 324 -13.61 -16.64 16.73
N ASP A 325 -14.92 -16.92 16.89
CA ASP A 325 -15.72 -17.64 15.91
C ASP A 325 -16.00 -16.79 14.67
N GLU A 326 -16.36 -17.43 13.55
CA GLU A 326 -16.59 -16.78 12.28
C GLU A 326 -17.67 -15.70 12.34
N GLU A 327 -18.79 -15.96 13.03
CA GLU A 327 -19.90 -15.02 13.15
C GLU A 327 -19.44 -13.74 13.87
N TYR A 328 -18.66 -13.87 14.93
CA TYR A 328 -18.16 -12.72 15.67
C TYR A 328 -17.16 -11.90 14.84
N LEU A 329 -16.25 -12.56 14.14
CA LEU A 329 -15.24 -11.90 13.30
C LEU A 329 -15.83 -11.14 12.09
N GLN A 330 -17.06 -11.45 11.65
CA GLN A 330 -17.75 -10.63 10.65
C GLN A 330 -17.99 -9.18 11.10
N ARG A 331 -17.97 -8.90 12.41
CA ARG A 331 -18.05 -7.51 12.93
C ARG A 331 -16.81 -6.70 12.54
N TYR A 332 -15.63 -7.32 12.52
CA TYR A 332 -14.42 -6.69 12.00
C TYR A 332 -14.56 -6.39 10.50
N GLU A 333 -15.03 -7.36 9.73
CA GLU A 333 -15.26 -7.17 8.29
C GLU A 333 -16.18 -5.98 8.03
N LYS A 334 -17.28 -5.88 8.78
CA LYS A 334 -18.20 -4.75 8.66
C LYS A 334 -17.52 -3.42 8.97
N GLN A 335 -16.70 -3.34 10.02
CA GLN A 335 -16.08 -2.08 10.46
C GLN A 335 -15.13 -1.49 9.40
N TRP A 336 -14.24 -2.31 8.82
CA TRP A 336 -13.33 -1.80 7.81
C TRP A 336 -14.02 -1.57 6.47
N ARG A 337 -15.03 -2.38 6.10
CA ARG A 337 -15.81 -2.18 4.88
C ARG A 337 -16.60 -0.87 4.93
N ASP A 338 -17.31 -0.62 6.00
CA ASP A 338 -18.02 0.64 6.22
C ASP A 338 -17.10 1.88 6.08
N LYS A 339 -15.81 1.72 6.41
CA LYS A 339 -14.83 2.81 6.37
C LYS A 339 -14.26 3.06 4.98
N MET A 340 -13.97 2.04 4.17
CA MET A 340 -13.17 2.21 2.95
C MET A 340 -13.63 1.40 1.72
N GLU A 341 -14.53 0.45 1.83
CA GLU A 341 -14.88 -0.45 0.71
C GLU A 341 -15.47 0.30 -0.49
N ASP A 342 -16.39 1.23 -0.26
CA ASP A 342 -17.02 2.02 -1.32
C ASP A 342 -15.98 2.84 -2.13
N LYS A 343 -14.96 3.38 -1.44
CA LYS A 343 -13.87 4.09 -2.11
C LYS A 343 -13.02 3.13 -2.95
N LEU A 344 -12.67 1.98 -2.39
CA LEU A 344 -11.88 0.96 -3.09
C LEU A 344 -12.60 0.45 -4.34
N TRP A 345 -13.90 0.18 -4.27
CA TRP A 345 -14.71 -0.22 -5.41
C TRP A 345 -14.77 0.84 -6.51
N ARG A 346 -15.04 2.10 -6.14
CA ARG A 346 -15.04 3.21 -7.11
C ARG A 346 -13.69 3.36 -7.80
N ASN A 347 -12.60 3.26 -7.03
CA ASN A 347 -11.25 3.37 -7.57
C ASN A 347 -10.87 2.16 -8.43
N TYR A 348 -11.38 0.96 -8.10
CA TYR A 348 -11.22 -0.21 -8.96
C TYR A 348 -11.92 -0.01 -10.32
N MET A 349 -13.16 0.44 -10.33
CA MET A 349 -13.88 0.73 -11.57
C MET A 349 -13.20 1.84 -12.39
N ALA A 350 -12.72 2.89 -11.72
CA ALA A 350 -11.98 3.97 -12.39
C ALA A 350 -10.66 3.46 -13.00
N LYS A 351 -9.95 2.56 -12.32
CA LYS A 351 -8.76 1.90 -12.86
C LYS A 351 -9.10 1.08 -14.11
N GLU A 352 -10.13 0.23 -14.06
CA GLU A 352 -10.53 -0.59 -15.20
C GLU A 352 -10.87 0.27 -16.43
N ALA A 353 -11.54 1.41 -16.25
CA ALA A 353 -11.80 2.37 -17.30
C ALA A 353 -10.51 3.03 -17.81
N ALA A 354 -9.67 3.55 -16.91
CA ALA A 354 -8.41 4.23 -17.28
C ALA A 354 -7.46 3.32 -18.07
N MET A 355 -7.44 2.03 -17.75
CA MET A 355 -6.60 1.05 -18.46
C MET A 355 -7.01 0.78 -19.92
N GLN A 356 -8.19 1.22 -20.36
CA GLN A 356 -8.62 1.14 -21.74
C GLN A 356 -8.22 2.37 -22.55
N LEU A 357 -7.77 3.45 -21.89
CA LEU A 357 -7.41 4.69 -22.55
C LEU A 357 -6.14 4.54 -23.39
N LYS A 358 -6.11 5.22 -24.53
CA LYS A 358 -4.95 5.34 -25.40
C LYS A 358 -4.17 6.62 -25.07
N ASP A 359 -2.94 6.71 -25.56
CA ASP A 359 -2.08 7.87 -25.37
C ASP A 359 -2.75 9.17 -25.83
N GLU A 360 -3.41 9.17 -27.00
CA GLU A 360 -4.11 10.34 -27.52
C GLU A 360 -5.28 10.78 -26.60
N THR A 361 -5.89 9.84 -25.89
CA THR A 361 -6.97 10.17 -24.95
C THR A 361 -6.40 10.79 -23.66
N PHE A 362 -5.27 10.28 -23.15
CA PHE A 362 -4.55 10.93 -22.04
C PHE A 362 -4.10 12.34 -22.40
N ASP A 363 -3.57 12.54 -23.62
CA ASP A 363 -3.16 13.85 -24.11
C ASP A 363 -4.34 14.85 -24.09
N LYS A 364 -5.48 14.47 -24.64
CA LYS A 364 -6.67 15.31 -24.66
C LYS A 364 -7.22 15.60 -23.26
N ILE A 365 -7.24 14.62 -22.37
CA ILE A 365 -7.71 14.80 -20.99
C ILE A 365 -6.82 15.82 -20.27
N ILE A 366 -5.51 15.60 -20.27
CA ILE A 366 -4.57 16.46 -19.54
C ILE A 366 -4.55 17.86 -20.15
N ASP A 367 -4.57 17.99 -21.49
CA ASP A 367 -4.67 19.25 -22.19
C ASP A 367 -5.98 20.01 -21.87
N ALA A 368 -7.11 19.30 -21.81
CA ALA A 368 -8.39 19.92 -21.44
C ALA A 368 -8.41 20.46 -20.02
N LEU A 369 -7.74 19.78 -19.09
CA LEU A 369 -7.73 20.13 -17.67
C LEU A 369 -6.68 21.20 -17.35
N SER A 370 -5.60 21.30 -18.14
CA SER A 370 -4.55 22.30 -17.93
C SER A 370 -5.02 23.75 -18.08
N ASP A 371 -6.10 23.95 -18.86
CA ASP A 371 -6.71 25.28 -19.13
C ASP A 371 -7.88 25.62 -18.18
N VAL A 372 -8.26 24.71 -17.28
CA VAL A 372 -9.41 24.89 -16.37
C VAL A 372 -8.90 25.26 -14.98
N ASP A 373 -9.42 26.35 -14.44
CA ASP A 373 -9.23 26.67 -13.01
C ASP A 373 -10.11 25.72 -12.19
N LEU A 374 -9.55 24.56 -11.84
CA LEU A 374 -10.25 23.55 -11.06
C LEU A 374 -10.29 23.98 -9.59
N GLU A 375 -11.46 24.15 -9.03
CA GLU A 375 -11.62 24.35 -7.58
C GLU A 375 -11.36 23.03 -6.81
N THR A 376 -11.68 21.88 -7.41
CA THR A 376 -11.45 20.54 -6.86
C THR A 376 -11.29 19.53 -8.00
N VAL A 377 -10.42 18.51 -7.81
CA VAL A 377 -10.27 17.39 -8.75
C VAL A 377 -11.34 16.35 -8.45
N THR A 378 -12.47 16.45 -9.15
CA THR A 378 -13.55 15.46 -9.08
C THR A 378 -13.81 14.86 -10.47
N ILE A 379 -14.39 13.67 -10.52
CA ILE A 379 -14.78 13.04 -11.82
C ILE A 379 -15.70 13.97 -12.60
N GLY A 380 -16.64 14.67 -11.93
CA GLY A 380 -17.52 15.65 -12.57
C GLY A 380 -16.75 16.81 -13.19
N ALA A 381 -15.81 17.42 -12.45
CA ALA A 381 -14.97 18.51 -12.95
C ALA A 381 -14.08 18.08 -14.13
N ILE A 382 -13.56 16.85 -14.11
CA ILE A 382 -12.82 16.25 -15.22
C ILE A 382 -13.72 16.12 -16.46
N LEU A 383 -14.90 15.52 -16.30
CA LEU A 383 -15.84 15.34 -17.41
C LEU A 383 -16.32 16.68 -17.99
N ASP A 384 -16.58 17.68 -17.15
CA ASP A 384 -16.98 19.02 -17.60
C ASP A 384 -15.85 19.73 -18.34
N GLY A 385 -14.60 19.64 -17.88
CA GLY A 385 -13.43 20.17 -18.56
C GLY A 385 -13.22 19.52 -19.95
N VAL A 386 -13.24 18.19 -19.98
CA VAL A 386 -13.13 17.42 -21.23
C VAL A 386 -14.27 17.74 -22.19
N LYS A 387 -15.51 17.78 -21.72
CA LYS A 387 -16.68 18.10 -22.54
C LYS A 387 -16.60 19.47 -23.19
N LYS A 388 -15.99 20.43 -22.53
CA LYS A 388 -15.84 21.81 -23.04
C LYS A 388 -14.85 21.90 -24.20
N LYS A 389 -13.75 21.14 -24.15
CA LYS A 389 -12.65 21.20 -25.14
C LYS A 389 -12.71 20.06 -26.15
N TYR A 390 -13.10 18.86 -25.72
CA TYR A 390 -13.16 17.63 -26.51
C TYR A 390 -14.51 16.91 -26.32
N PRO A 391 -15.63 17.48 -26.83
CA PRO A 391 -16.96 16.91 -26.58
C PRO A 391 -17.14 15.48 -27.12
N GLU A 392 -16.35 15.10 -28.15
CA GLU A 392 -16.36 13.76 -28.74
C GLU A 392 -15.89 12.66 -27.75
N LEU A 393 -15.05 12.98 -26.79
CA LEU A 393 -14.58 12.01 -25.78
C LEU A 393 -15.66 11.63 -24.76
N VAL A 394 -16.68 12.47 -24.58
CA VAL A 394 -17.75 12.21 -23.59
C VAL A 394 -18.55 10.96 -23.98
N ASP A 395 -18.69 10.70 -25.25
CA ASP A 395 -19.42 9.52 -25.72
C ASP A 395 -18.57 8.25 -25.56
N GLU A 396 -17.24 8.32 -25.74
CA GLU A 396 -16.32 7.23 -25.41
C GLU A 396 -16.39 6.89 -23.91
N PHE A 397 -16.44 7.89 -23.03
CA PHE A 397 -16.55 7.65 -21.57
C PHE A 397 -17.89 7.04 -21.17
N LYS A 398 -18.99 7.35 -21.86
CA LYS A 398 -20.29 6.76 -21.55
C LYS A 398 -20.38 5.27 -21.92
N GLU A 399 -19.60 4.84 -22.90
CA GLU A 399 -19.52 3.42 -23.29
C GLU A 399 -18.62 2.60 -22.33
N MET A 400 -17.80 3.28 -21.50
CA MET A 400 -16.83 2.66 -20.60
C MET A 400 -17.32 2.58 -19.13
N ILE A 401 -18.37 3.32 -18.77
CA ILE A 401 -19.04 3.37 -17.47
C ILE A 401 -20.37 2.61 -17.54
#